data_d78fe301f62bd94357d9322282167e8c
#
_entry.id   d78fe301f62bd94357d9322282167e8c
#
_cell.length_a   1.000
_cell.length_b   1.000
_cell.length_c   1.000
_cell.angle_alpha   90.00
_cell.angle_beta   90.00
_cell.angle_gamma   90.00
#
_symmetry.space_group_name_H-M   'P 1'
#
loop_
_entity.id
_entity.type
_entity.pdbx_description
1 polymer ?
#
loop_
_entity_poly.entity_id
_entity_poly.type
_entity_poly.pdbx_seq_one_letter_code
_entity_poly.pdbx_strand_id
1 'polypeptide(L)'
;MQSNKEQELKTRNEELKIQLAAKARKLKIETGLEKVRAVAMKMKEPADMLDVCKTISLQLQSLGIKEIRNVQTAIFYESRGTYMNYEYYSKHNKTFITETSYTNHKVAKAFAAKMLKGRGELSITHIKGKKVKDWIAYQKTTNVFIDRFLEKASSLNYYWHSLG
;
A
#
# COMPACT_ATOMS: atom_id res chain seq x y z
N MET A 1 -10.16 10.97 -52.43
CA MET A 1 -8.87 11.31 -51.82
C MET A 1 -8.96 12.11 -50.52
N GLN A 2 -9.87 13.08 -50.34
CA GLN A 2 -10.04 13.86 -49.09
C GLN A 2 -10.45 13.02 -47.91
N SER A 3 -11.37 12.04 -48.05
CA SER A 3 -11.88 11.18 -46.97
C SER A 3 -10.79 10.32 -46.31
N ASN A 4 -9.80 9.83 -47.09
CA ASN A 4 -8.73 8.98 -46.55
C ASN A 4 -7.77 9.77 -45.65
N LYS A 5 -7.39 10.98 -46.08
CA LYS A 5 -6.53 11.88 -45.30
C LYS A 5 -7.18 12.34 -44.00
N GLU A 6 -8.49 12.59 -44.02
CA GLU A 6 -9.24 12.96 -42.81
C GLU A 6 -9.28 11.82 -41.82
N GLN A 7 -9.45 10.57 -42.29
CA GLN A 7 -9.43 9.39 -41.44
C GLN A 7 -8.05 9.13 -40.83
N GLU A 8 -6.98 9.29 -41.61
CA GLU A 8 -5.59 9.20 -41.11
C GLU A 8 -5.31 10.24 -40.02
N LEU A 9 -5.76 11.48 -40.20
CA LEU A 9 -5.59 12.54 -39.20
C LEU A 9 -6.37 12.24 -37.91
N LYS A 10 -7.59 11.70 -38.01
CA LYS A 10 -8.38 11.28 -36.84
C LYS A 10 -7.67 10.18 -36.09
N THR A 11 -7.21 9.13 -36.77
CA THR A 11 -6.46 8.03 -36.17
C THR A 11 -5.21 8.54 -35.47
N ARG A 12 -4.43 9.37 -36.14
CA ARG A 12 -3.21 9.94 -35.55
C ARG A 12 -3.49 10.81 -34.34
N ASN A 13 -4.58 11.56 -34.36
CA ASN A 13 -4.99 12.40 -33.22
C ASN A 13 -5.36 11.54 -31.99
N GLU A 14 -6.09 10.45 -32.19
CA GLU A 14 -6.40 9.52 -31.09
C GLU A 14 -5.14 8.83 -30.52
N GLU A 15 -4.22 8.40 -31.37
CA GLU A 15 -2.93 7.86 -30.91
C GLU A 15 -2.15 8.88 -30.07
N LEU A 16 -2.08 10.14 -30.52
CA LEU A 16 -1.39 11.20 -29.78
C LEU A 16 -2.06 11.50 -28.44
N LYS A 17 -3.39 11.47 -28.36
CA LYS A 17 -4.13 11.62 -27.09
C LYS A 17 -3.78 10.48 -26.11
N ILE A 18 -3.74 9.24 -26.59
CA ILE A 18 -3.39 8.08 -25.75
C ILE A 18 -1.94 8.22 -25.22
N GLN A 19 -1.00 8.59 -26.11
CA GLN A 19 0.39 8.80 -25.72
C GLN A 19 0.54 9.93 -24.70
N LEU A 20 -0.17 11.04 -24.90
CA LEU A 20 -0.16 12.18 -23.99
C LEU A 20 -0.71 11.79 -22.60
N ALA A 21 -1.83 11.07 -22.57
CA ALA A 21 -2.41 10.59 -21.32
C ALA A 21 -1.45 9.64 -20.57
N ALA A 22 -0.78 8.73 -21.27
CA ALA A 22 0.21 7.84 -20.70
C ALA A 22 1.41 8.61 -20.12
N LYS A 23 1.95 9.59 -20.85
CA LYS A 23 3.06 10.45 -20.38
C LYS A 23 2.63 11.28 -19.16
N ALA A 24 1.45 11.87 -19.18
CA ALA A 24 0.92 12.64 -18.07
C ALA A 24 0.77 11.77 -16.80
N ARG A 25 0.28 10.52 -16.96
CA ARG A 25 0.20 9.57 -15.85
C ARG A 25 1.57 9.21 -15.29
N LYS A 26 2.56 8.96 -16.16
CA LYS A 26 3.94 8.66 -15.74
C LYS A 26 4.53 9.81 -14.95
N LEU A 27 4.41 11.04 -15.45
CA LEU A 27 4.90 12.24 -14.77
C LEU A 27 4.25 12.42 -13.38
N LYS A 28 2.95 12.15 -13.29
CA LYS A 28 2.23 12.23 -12.02
C LYS A 28 2.75 11.19 -10.99
N ILE A 29 3.08 9.99 -11.45
CA ILE A 29 3.69 8.94 -10.60
C ILE A 29 5.08 9.38 -10.13
N GLU A 30 5.94 9.85 -11.04
CA GLU A 30 7.28 10.32 -10.70
C GLU A 30 7.23 11.48 -9.70
N THR A 31 6.35 12.46 -9.91
CA THR A 31 6.14 13.57 -8.97
C THR A 31 5.70 13.05 -7.60
N GLY A 32 4.83 12.04 -7.55
CA GLY A 32 4.41 11.40 -6.30
C GLY A 32 5.57 10.72 -5.57
N LEU A 33 6.40 9.98 -6.32
CA LEU A 33 7.59 9.32 -5.77
C LEU A 33 8.60 10.33 -5.21
N GLU A 34 8.84 11.45 -5.91
CA GLU A 34 9.73 12.50 -5.39
C GLU A 34 9.24 13.11 -4.08
N LYS A 35 7.92 13.31 -3.92
CA LYS A 35 7.35 13.78 -2.65
C LYS A 35 7.57 12.77 -1.53
N VAL A 36 7.39 11.47 -1.78
CA VAL A 36 7.65 10.42 -0.80
C VAL A 36 9.12 10.39 -0.42
N ARG A 37 10.05 10.44 -1.40
CA ARG A 37 11.50 10.49 -1.17
C ARG A 37 11.88 11.70 -0.32
N ALA A 38 11.35 12.88 -0.65
CA ALA A 38 11.65 14.11 0.09
C ALA A 38 11.24 14.04 1.56
N VAL A 39 10.14 13.34 1.89
CA VAL A 39 9.73 13.10 3.28
C VAL A 39 10.64 12.06 3.92
N ALA A 40 10.91 10.94 3.25
CA ALA A 40 11.77 9.88 3.76
C ALA A 40 13.20 10.38 4.07
N MET A 41 13.76 11.23 3.21
CA MET A 41 15.11 11.81 3.43
C MET A 41 15.18 12.78 4.61
N LYS A 42 14.06 13.28 5.11
CA LYS A 42 14.00 14.17 6.29
C LYS A 42 13.84 13.42 7.60
N MET A 43 13.64 12.10 7.54
CA MET A 43 13.48 11.28 8.74
C MET A 43 14.71 11.39 9.65
N LYS A 44 14.47 11.58 10.95
CA LYS A 44 15.50 11.62 12.00
C LYS A 44 15.31 10.49 13.01
N GLU A 45 14.08 10.05 13.18
CA GLU A 45 13.70 8.98 14.10
C GLU A 45 12.71 8.00 13.46
N PRO A 46 12.57 6.78 13.96
CA PRO A 46 11.66 5.78 13.39
C PRO A 46 10.19 6.23 13.32
N ALA A 47 9.74 7.09 14.25
CA ALA A 47 8.37 7.60 14.27
C ALA A 47 8.03 8.47 13.05
N ASP A 48 9.02 9.10 12.42
CA ASP A 48 8.85 9.88 11.18
C ASP A 48 8.36 9.02 10.00
N MET A 49 8.44 7.69 10.12
CA MET A 49 7.85 6.75 9.16
C MET A 49 6.34 6.93 9.01
N LEU A 50 5.66 7.49 10.01
CA LEU A 50 4.23 7.82 9.93
C LEU A 50 3.94 8.87 8.85
N ASP A 51 4.82 9.87 8.71
CA ASP A 51 4.70 10.90 7.67
C ASP A 51 4.96 10.32 6.28
N VAL A 52 5.87 9.36 6.16
CA VAL A 52 6.09 8.61 4.91
C VAL A 52 4.84 7.84 4.53
N CYS A 53 4.25 7.06 5.44
CA CYS A 53 3.00 6.32 5.21
C CYS A 53 1.84 7.25 4.81
N LYS A 54 1.70 8.39 5.50
CA LYS A 54 0.70 9.41 5.17
C LYS A 54 0.92 9.97 3.76
N THR A 55 2.16 10.32 3.43
CA THR A 55 2.50 10.86 2.11
C THR A 55 2.21 9.84 1.01
N ILE A 56 2.60 8.58 1.18
CA ILE A 56 2.27 7.51 0.23
C ILE A 56 0.76 7.42 0.02
N SER A 57 -0.03 7.40 1.10
CA SER A 57 -1.48 7.33 1.02
C SER A 57 -2.08 8.48 0.21
N LEU A 58 -1.62 9.71 0.45
CA LEU A 58 -2.08 10.90 -0.28
C LEU A 58 -1.70 10.85 -1.76
N GLN A 59 -0.49 10.38 -2.09
CA GLN A 59 -0.08 10.25 -3.50
C GLN A 59 -0.88 9.14 -4.21
N LEU A 60 -1.14 8.01 -3.59
CA LEU A 60 -1.99 6.95 -4.15
C LEU A 60 -3.42 7.47 -4.42
N GLN A 61 -4.01 8.22 -3.49
CA GLN A 61 -5.32 8.86 -3.70
C GLN A 61 -5.29 9.84 -4.88
N SER A 62 -4.23 10.63 -5.01
CA SER A 62 -4.07 11.56 -6.13
C SER A 62 -3.97 10.85 -7.48
N LEU A 63 -3.50 9.61 -7.51
CA LEU A 63 -3.45 8.73 -8.68
C LEU A 63 -4.78 8.01 -8.96
N GLY A 64 -5.81 8.27 -8.14
CA GLY A 64 -7.15 7.70 -8.29
C GLY A 64 -7.37 6.39 -7.54
N ILE A 65 -6.43 5.93 -6.72
CA ILE A 65 -6.58 4.73 -5.89
C ILE A 65 -7.29 5.13 -4.59
N LYS A 66 -8.58 4.83 -4.49
CA LYS A 66 -9.44 5.32 -3.39
C LYS A 66 -9.75 4.27 -2.32
N GLU A 67 -9.65 2.98 -2.66
CA GLU A 67 -10.06 1.87 -1.80
C GLU A 67 -8.90 1.31 -0.97
N ILE A 68 -8.14 2.21 -0.34
CA ILE A 68 -7.05 1.84 0.57
C ILE A 68 -7.52 2.10 2.00
N ARG A 69 -7.51 1.04 2.83
CA ARG A 69 -7.82 1.15 4.25
C ARG A 69 -6.70 1.86 5.01
N ASN A 70 -5.49 1.36 4.85
CA ASN A 70 -4.28 1.93 5.47
C ASN A 70 -3.05 1.72 4.59
N VAL A 71 -2.07 2.57 4.80
CA VAL A 71 -0.68 2.39 4.34
C VAL A 71 0.17 2.14 5.56
N GLN A 72 1.03 1.12 5.51
CA GLN A 72 1.91 0.78 6.62
C GLN A 72 3.31 0.43 6.14
N THR A 73 4.28 0.67 7.01
CA THR A 73 5.63 0.15 6.93
C THR A 73 5.88 -0.74 8.14
N ALA A 74 6.46 -1.92 7.92
CA ALA A 74 6.79 -2.86 8.97
C ALA A 74 8.30 -3.05 9.06
N ILE A 75 8.86 -2.93 10.28
CA ILE A 75 10.26 -3.23 10.57
C ILE A 75 10.30 -4.50 11.40
N PHE A 76 10.96 -5.53 10.86
CA PHE A 76 11.02 -6.84 11.50
C PHE A 76 12.18 -6.94 12.51
N TYR A 77 11.88 -7.53 13.66
CA TYR A 77 12.83 -7.89 14.70
C TYR A 77 12.84 -9.41 14.83
N GLU A 78 13.63 -10.07 14.00
CA GLU A 78 13.62 -11.54 13.88
C GLU A 78 13.97 -12.25 15.19
N SER A 79 14.93 -11.71 15.95
CA SER A 79 15.31 -12.26 17.26
C SER A 79 14.18 -12.28 18.29
N ARG A 80 13.20 -11.39 18.15
CA ARG A 80 12.02 -11.31 19.03
C ARG A 80 10.77 -11.95 18.45
N GLY A 81 10.80 -12.30 17.15
CA GLY A 81 9.62 -12.78 16.44
C GLY A 81 8.50 -11.75 16.35
N THR A 82 8.89 -10.46 16.28
CA THR A 82 7.95 -9.32 16.23
C THR A 82 8.27 -8.39 15.07
N TYR A 83 7.32 -7.55 14.72
CA TYR A 83 7.55 -6.41 13.83
C TYR A 83 6.88 -5.16 14.40
N MET A 84 7.49 -4.01 14.17
CA MET A 84 6.93 -2.71 14.47
C MET A 84 6.22 -2.18 13.22
N ASN A 85 4.93 -1.87 13.34
CA ASN A 85 4.14 -1.23 12.29
C ASN A 85 4.06 0.26 12.52
N TYR A 86 4.26 1.00 11.45
CA TYR A 86 3.96 2.42 11.32
C TYR A 86 2.81 2.54 10.32
N GLU A 87 1.65 3.02 10.77
CA GLU A 87 0.41 2.93 10.00
C GLU A 87 -0.28 4.29 9.87
N TYR A 88 -0.83 4.54 8.69
CA TYR A 88 -1.71 5.68 8.43
C TYR A 88 -3.04 5.22 7.83
N TYR A 89 -4.14 5.66 8.45
CA TYR A 89 -5.52 5.37 8.06
C TYR A 89 -6.19 6.62 7.52
N SER A 90 -6.25 6.77 6.21
CA SER A 90 -6.69 8.01 5.55
C SER A 90 -8.15 8.36 5.84
N LYS A 91 -9.05 7.36 5.87
CA LYS A 91 -10.50 7.57 6.16
C LYS A 91 -10.74 8.09 7.58
N HIS A 92 -9.80 7.90 8.48
CA HIS A 92 -9.89 8.32 9.88
C HIS A 92 -8.92 9.45 10.22
N ASN A 93 -8.00 9.80 9.33
CA ASN A 93 -6.87 10.70 9.55
C ASN A 93 -6.12 10.36 10.86
N LYS A 94 -5.83 9.07 11.04
CA LYS A 94 -5.18 8.54 12.24
C LYS A 94 -3.89 7.81 11.89
N THR A 95 -2.93 7.90 12.80
CA THR A 95 -1.65 7.17 12.76
C THR A 95 -1.53 6.26 13.98
N PHE A 96 -0.85 5.13 13.82
CA PHE A 96 -0.56 4.20 14.89
C PHE A 96 0.85 3.65 14.75
N ILE A 97 1.48 3.39 15.89
CA ILE A 97 2.71 2.61 15.99
C ILE A 97 2.37 1.42 16.88
N THR A 98 2.50 0.20 16.33
CA THR A 98 2.14 -1.02 17.07
C THR A 98 3.22 -2.07 16.89
N GLU A 99 3.63 -2.72 17.98
CA GLU A 99 4.44 -3.93 17.92
C GLU A 99 3.54 -5.16 17.89
N THR A 100 3.75 -6.04 16.91
CA THR A 100 2.93 -7.23 16.70
C THR A 100 3.82 -8.48 16.62
N SER A 101 3.47 -9.52 17.39
CA SER A 101 4.11 -10.83 17.23
C SER A 101 3.61 -11.51 15.96
N TYR A 102 4.53 -12.04 15.16
CA TYR A 102 4.16 -12.86 14.01
C TYR A 102 4.28 -14.36 14.28
N THR A 103 4.69 -14.76 15.48
CA THR A 103 4.81 -16.18 15.85
C THR A 103 3.51 -16.75 16.41
N ASN A 104 2.61 -15.90 16.91
CA ASN A 104 1.43 -16.30 17.68
C ASN A 104 0.18 -16.61 16.80
N HIS A 105 0.23 -16.32 15.51
CA HIS A 105 -0.91 -16.56 14.62
C HIS A 105 -0.46 -17.02 13.23
N LYS A 106 -1.14 -18.05 12.69
CA LYS A 106 -0.78 -18.68 11.40
C LYS A 106 -0.75 -17.69 10.21
N VAL A 107 -1.66 -16.70 10.18
CA VAL A 107 -1.71 -15.69 9.11
C VAL A 107 -0.53 -14.73 9.25
N ALA A 108 -0.24 -14.24 10.46
CA ALA A 108 0.90 -13.36 10.73
C ALA A 108 2.22 -14.08 10.39
N LYS A 109 2.36 -15.34 10.81
CA LYS A 109 3.54 -16.16 10.49
C LYS A 109 3.74 -16.35 8.98
N ALA A 110 2.63 -16.61 8.24
CA ALA A 110 2.70 -16.77 6.79
C ALA A 110 3.07 -15.47 6.08
N PHE A 111 2.59 -14.31 6.54
CA PHE A 111 2.96 -13.00 6.01
C PHE A 111 4.43 -12.70 6.27
N ALA A 112 4.89 -12.83 7.51
CA ALA A 112 6.28 -12.61 7.88
C ALA A 112 7.24 -13.48 7.07
N ALA A 113 6.93 -14.78 6.93
CA ALA A 113 7.75 -15.72 6.17
C ALA A 113 7.90 -15.31 4.69
N LYS A 114 6.85 -14.76 4.08
CA LYS A 114 6.91 -14.24 2.71
C LYS A 114 7.73 -12.96 2.63
N MET A 115 7.50 -12.01 3.54
CA MET A 115 8.18 -10.72 3.56
C MET A 115 9.67 -10.86 3.80
N LEU A 116 10.08 -11.76 4.72
CA LEU A 116 11.48 -12.00 5.04
C LEU A 116 12.26 -12.76 3.94
N LYS A 117 11.54 -13.55 3.12
CA LYS A 117 12.15 -14.27 1.99
C LYS A 117 12.24 -13.45 0.71
N GLY A 118 11.25 -12.60 0.44
CA GLY A 118 11.13 -11.85 -0.79
C GLY A 118 11.88 -10.53 -0.73
N ARG A 119 13.15 -10.52 -1.07
CA ARG A 119 13.93 -9.27 -1.16
C ARG A 119 13.59 -8.54 -2.46
N GLY A 120 13.03 -7.33 -2.34
CA GLY A 120 12.68 -6.50 -3.49
C GLY A 120 11.49 -7.01 -4.31
N GLU A 121 10.68 -7.93 -3.77
CA GLU A 121 9.52 -8.49 -4.46
C GLU A 121 8.23 -7.78 -4.10
N LEU A 122 7.42 -7.53 -5.14
CA LEU A 122 6.01 -7.15 -4.98
C LEU A 122 5.17 -8.41 -4.83
N SER A 123 4.32 -8.46 -3.82
CA SER A 123 3.38 -9.57 -3.63
C SER A 123 1.99 -9.10 -3.26
N ILE A 124 1.00 -9.89 -3.66
CA ILE A 124 -0.40 -9.69 -3.30
C ILE A 124 -0.85 -10.91 -2.53
N THR A 125 -1.39 -10.69 -1.33
CA THR A 125 -1.99 -11.76 -0.53
C THR A 125 -3.47 -11.50 -0.37
N HIS A 126 -4.28 -12.47 -0.77
CA HIS A 126 -5.73 -12.45 -0.62
C HIS A 126 -6.16 -13.46 0.44
N ILE A 127 -6.93 -13.02 1.42
CA ILE A 127 -7.58 -13.89 2.40
C ILE A 127 -9.08 -13.65 2.39
N LYS A 128 -9.86 -14.74 2.57
CA LYS A 128 -11.33 -14.71 2.53
C LYS A 128 -11.96 -15.72 3.48
N GLY A 129 -13.26 -15.52 3.75
CA GLY A 129 -14.08 -16.44 4.52
C GLY A 129 -13.58 -16.64 5.96
N LYS A 130 -13.47 -17.89 6.41
CA LYS A 130 -13.06 -18.21 7.78
C LYS A 130 -11.69 -17.61 8.15
N LYS A 131 -10.72 -17.58 7.22
CA LYS A 131 -9.39 -17.01 7.48
C LYS A 131 -9.46 -15.52 7.85
N VAL A 132 -10.39 -14.77 7.26
CA VAL A 132 -10.59 -13.35 7.60
C VAL A 132 -11.14 -13.22 9.01
N LYS A 133 -12.15 -14.02 9.35
CA LYS A 133 -12.75 -14.02 10.71
C LYS A 133 -11.72 -14.35 11.79
N ASP A 134 -10.96 -15.43 11.58
CA ASP A 134 -9.89 -15.85 12.49
C ASP A 134 -8.81 -14.76 12.64
N TRP A 135 -8.46 -14.11 11.52
CA TRP A 135 -7.46 -13.04 11.49
C TRP A 135 -7.93 -11.78 12.23
N ILE A 136 -9.18 -11.35 12.01
CA ILE A 136 -9.78 -10.21 12.71
C ILE A 136 -9.91 -10.51 14.22
N ALA A 137 -10.34 -11.73 14.59
CA ALA A 137 -10.42 -12.14 15.98
C ALA A 137 -9.06 -12.06 16.67
N TYR A 138 -7.99 -12.52 16.01
CA TYR A 138 -6.63 -12.37 16.52
C TYR A 138 -6.21 -10.92 16.66
N GLN A 139 -6.44 -10.09 15.63
CA GLN A 139 -6.09 -8.66 15.69
C GLN A 139 -6.79 -7.92 16.83
N LYS A 140 -8.01 -8.33 17.22
CA LYS A 140 -8.72 -7.80 18.39
C LYS A 140 -8.02 -8.10 19.73
N THR A 141 -7.15 -9.10 19.78
CA THR A 141 -6.32 -9.41 20.97
C THR A 141 -5.01 -8.64 20.99
N THR A 142 -4.76 -7.83 19.98
CA THR A 142 -3.55 -7.00 19.83
C THR A 142 -3.91 -5.52 19.91
N ASN A 143 -2.89 -4.65 19.83
CA ASN A 143 -3.10 -3.20 19.81
C ASN A 143 -3.37 -2.63 18.41
N VAL A 144 -3.67 -3.48 17.41
CA VAL A 144 -3.97 -3.06 16.05
C VAL A 144 -5.30 -2.31 16.01
N PHE A 145 -5.33 -1.20 15.30
CA PHE A 145 -6.57 -0.43 15.11
C PHE A 145 -7.59 -1.21 14.27
N ILE A 146 -8.76 -1.47 14.85
CA ILE A 146 -9.88 -2.15 14.20
C ILE A 146 -10.97 -1.13 13.93
N ASP A 147 -11.25 -0.89 12.67
CA ASP A 147 -12.36 -0.06 12.23
C ASP A 147 -13.56 -0.90 11.78
N ARG A 148 -14.72 -0.25 11.64
CA ARG A 148 -15.96 -0.92 11.21
C ARG A 148 -15.86 -1.59 9.83
N PHE A 149 -14.95 -1.15 8.96
CA PHE A 149 -14.75 -1.76 7.65
C PHE A 149 -14.02 -3.08 7.78
N LEU A 150 -12.98 -3.13 8.62
CA LEU A 150 -12.29 -4.37 8.92
C LEU A 150 -13.21 -5.36 9.64
N GLU A 151 -13.97 -4.91 10.64
CA GLU A 151 -14.89 -5.79 11.40
C GLU A 151 -15.91 -6.51 10.53
N LYS A 152 -16.38 -5.86 9.45
CA LYS A 152 -17.38 -6.39 8.52
C LYS A 152 -16.78 -7.05 7.29
N ALA A 153 -15.46 -7.10 7.18
CA ALA A 153 -14.79 -7.62 5.99
C ALA A 153 -15.01 -9.12 5.85
N SER A 154 -15.39 -9.55 4.65
CA SER A 154 -15.45 -10.96 4.22
C SER A 154 -14.22 -11.38 3.43
N SER A 155 -13.45 -10.41 2.94
CA SER A 155 -12.20 -10.60 2.22
C SER A 155 -11.26 -9.42 2.47
N LEU A 156 -9.95 -9.68 2.42
CA LEU A 156 -8.90 -8.67 2.56
C LEU A 156 -7.83 -8.92 1.52
N ASN A 157 -7.37 -7.84 0.89
CA ASN A 157 -6.21 -7.82 -0.01
C ASN A 157 -5.09 -7.05 0.64
N TYR A 158 -3.90 -7.65 0.66
CA TYR A 158 -2.66 -7.04 1.12
C TYR A 158 -1.72 -6.93 -0.06
N TYR A 159 -1.34 -5.71 -0.39
CA TYR A 159 -0.31 -5.37 -1.37
C TYR A 159 0.94 -4.99 -0.59
N TRP A 160 2.02 -5.72 -0.75
CA TRP A 160 3.23 -5.47 0.00
C TRP A 160 4.47 -5.63 -0.87
N HIS A 161 5.49 -4.90 -0.51
CA HIS A 161 6.80 -4.91 -1.14
C HIS A 161 7.87 -5.01 -0.05
N SER A 162 8.76 -5.99 -0.15
CA SER A 162 9.88 -6.07 0.76
C SER A 162 11.04 -5.20 0.26
N LEU A 163 11.64 -4.45 1.17
CA LEU A 163 12.73 -3.51 0.85
C LEU A 163 14.13 -4.10 1.09
N GLY A 164 14.24 -5.30 1.59
CA GLY A 164 15.50 -5.97 1.91
C GLY A 164 15.67 -6.23 3.37
#